data_2085b93f2e04eec9f2a97fa858c1cb45
#
_entry.id   2085b93f2e04eec9f2a97fa858c1cb45
#
_cell.length_a   1.000
_cell.length_b   1.000
_cell.length_c   1.000
_cell.angle_alpha   90.00
_cell.angle_beta   90.00
_cell.angle_gamma   90.00
#
_symmetry.space_group_name_H-M   'P 1'
#
loop_
_entity.id
_entity.type
_entity.pdbx_description
1 polymer ?
#
loop_
_entity_poly.entity_id
_entity_poly.type
_entity_poly.pdbx_seq_one_letter_code
_entity_poly.pdbx_strand_id
1 'polypeptide(L)'
;MAATDRRRFLLHSAGAGLAAATGVPLLSGCWGEEVYAPTDTYDAIVVGGGAAGAIVAAKLAQAGAGAKRILVVEAGGPTTASLGGTAYPAWAPPGRRDLTIFDVPGSYSQLAWTPLAAPYQLAETAFTFQGIGLGGNCVFNGMLFQTNPPRIFERHWPAGWQWADLAPHFDRVRQRMPVTSTPSTDGVAQNTGPADIVHPLYATQGWTEADTSRPFGAQGAYSRPYVVAQNGRRAGPISGYFEAVVPGGVPVAGLEILTYAKATRIDFDGKGNALAVRYERRAGLDQALPAAAGAARLRAGGIVVLAAGALMTPRLLLLSGVGPRGREREIFPGQDRMPFAIDNPRIGTGLFDHVLTMLAYDYGGPTPYRAYDYADYAANAGDLARYLASGSGPYAQYQPVSILNVRAGSDTPDVEVFLNPNGAGAPGGPYWTPRTFCAFVMLLDPKARSVLTIDAMDNVGHPPLYLPDTADGNADAALMAQSVFDLIALLARDPALRIVFGPGSASHPHLRPDVLADVRQYVTGPSPVDNVHFNRLVTNHWGGTAPLTDGPGGVDPATLVVRGTGNVAVVDASLLPSSVAAHPVGTIMAVADRAADILARRWV
;
A
#
# COMPACT_ATOMS: atom_id res chain seq x y z
N MET A 1 24.13 11.10 -7.35
CA MET A 1 24.68 9.82 -7.83
C MET A 1 24.40 9.74 -9.32
N ALA A 2 25.42 9.49 -10.14
CA ALA A 2 25.31 9.55 -11.58
C ALA A 2 24.40 8.42 -12.14
N ALA A 3 23.80 8.65 -13.32
CA ALA A 3 22.88 7.71 -14.00
C ALA A 3 23.45 6.27 -14.19
N THR A 4 24.76 6.10 -14.10
CA THR A 4 25.46 4.82 -14.17
C THR A 4 25.23 3.89 -12.97
N ASP A 5 24.92 4.41 -11.78
CA ASP A 5 24.68 3.59 -10.59
C ASP A 5 23.25 3.01 -10.54
N ARG A 6 22.27 3.68 -11.19
CA ARG A 6 20.91 3.14 -11.31
C ARG A 6 20.86 1.90 -12.22
N ARG A 7 21.66 1.87 -13.29
CA ARG A 7 21.76 0.68 -14.16
C ARG A 7 22.42 -0.51 -13.46
N ARG A 8 23.38 -0.27 -12.56
CA ARG A 8 24.01 -1.35 -11.79
C ARG A 8 23.07 -1.95 -10.76
N PHE A 9 22.20 -1.14 -10.13
CA PHE A 9 21.22 -1.66 -9.17
C PHE A 9 20.14 -2.53 -9.84
N LEU A 10 19.63 -2.12 -11.01
CA LEU A 10 18.67 -2.91 -11.80
C LEU A 10 19.33 -4.15 -12.45
N LEU A 11 20.62 -4.07 -12.78
CA LEU A 11 21.36 -5.20 -13.36
C LEU A 11 21.80 -6.22 -12.31
N HIS A 12 21.90 -5.88 -11.02
CA HIS A 12 22.19 -6.85 -9.96
C HIS A 12 20.98 -7.69 -9.57
N SER A 13 19.77 -7.22 -9.81
CA SER A 13 18.55 -8.03 -9.67
C SER A 13 18.28 -8.93 -10.90
N ALA A 14 18.89 -8.63 -12.06
CA ALA A 14 18.78 -9.45 -13.26
C ALA A 14 19.98 -10.40 -13.51
N GLY A 15 21.02 -10.31 -12.68
CA GLY A 15 22.31 -10.98 -12.89
C GLY A 15 22.51 -12.31 -12.17
N ALA A 16 21.51 -12.86 -11.48
CA ALA A 16 21.62 -14.16 -10.81
C ALA A 16 21.12 -15.35 -11.64
N GLY A 17 20.95 -15.19 -12.93
CA GLY A 17 20.32 -16.16 -13.82
C GLY A 17 21.21 -16.81 -14.88
N LEU A 18 22.54 -16.83 -14.74
CA LEU A 18 23.40 -17.55 -15.70
C LEU A 18 24.62 -18.15 -15.02
N ALA A 19 24.47 -19.29 -14.36
CA ALA A 19 25.50 -20.33 -14.20
C ALA A 19 24.86 -21.55 -13.53
N ALA A 20 24.44 -22.52 -14.32
CA ALA A 20 24.62 -23.96 -14.06
C ALA A 20 23.78 -24.78 -15.06
N ALA A 21 24.32 -24.91 -16.26
CA ALA A 21 23.97 -26.03 -17.11
C ALA A 21 24.83 -27.23 -16.67
N THR A 22 24.37 -27.98 -15.67
CA THR A 22 24.76 -29.39 -15.46
C THR A 22 23.48 -30.11 -15.08
N GLY A 23 23.14 -31.09 -15.93
CA GLY A 23 21.92 -31.85 -15.88
C GLY A 23 21.69 -32.53 -14.53
N VAL A 24 20.65 -32.10 -13.87
CA VAL A 24 19.96 -32.86 -12.83
C VAL A 24 18.57 -33.17 -13.41
N PRO A 25 18.15 -34.44 -13.47
CA PRO A 25 16.85 -34.80 -14.00
C PRO A 25 15.75 -34.14 -13.15
N LEU A 26 14.82 -33.47 -13.81
CA LEU A 26 13.56 -33.09 -13.21
C LEU A 26 12.83 -34.33 -12.71
N LEU A 27 13.04 -34.67 -11.45
CA LEU A 27 12.21 -35.63 -10.76
C LEU A 27 10.86 -34.95 -10.49
N SER A 28 9.96 -35.09 -11.45
CA SER A 28 8.52 -35.06 -11.19
C SER A 28 8.22 -36.32 -10.36
N GLY A 29 8.32 -36.22 -9.06
CA GLY A 29 8.13 -37.35 -8.19
C GLY A 29 7.84 -36.94 -6.77
N CYS A 30 6.64 -37.29 -6.34
CA CYS A 30 6.26 -37.60 -4.96
C CYS A 30 6.90 -36.71 -3.88
N TRP A 31 6.19 -35.64 -3.55
CA TRP A 31 6.36 -35.00 -2.26
C TRP A 31 6.02 -36.05 -1.21
N GLY A 32 7.04 -36.57 -0.53
CA GLY A 32 6.84 -37.48 0.59
C GLY A 32 5.88 -36.85 1.59
N GLU A 33 4.95 -37.63 2.12
CA GLU A 33 4.16 -37.24 3.28
C GLU A 33 5.14 -36.93 4.42
N GLU A 34 5.47 -35.66 4.60
CA GLU A 34 6.13 -35.24 5.84
C GLU A 34 5.16 -35.51 7.00
N VAL A 35 5.59 -36.33 7.94
CA VAL A 35 4.86 -36.64 9.15
C VAL A 35 4.85 -35.40 10.04
N TYR A 36 3.79 -34.59 9.91
CA TYR A 36 3.58 -33.42 10.79
C TYR A 36 3.18 -33.90 12.17
N ALA A 37 3.79 -33.31 13.20
CA ALA A 37 3.38 -33.58 14.56
C ALA A 37 1.91 -33.15 14.77
N PRO A 38 1.05 -33.97 15.39
CA PRO A 38 -0.39 -33.67 15.55
C PRO A 38 -0.71 -32.44 16.39
N THR A 39 0.28 -31.82 17.02
CA THR A 39 0.14 -30.73 17.97
C THR A 39 -0.07 -29.36 17.34
N ASP A 40 0.23 -29.18 16.06
CA ASP A 40 0.22 -27.87 15.40
C ASP A 40 -1.10 -27.61 14.65
N THR A 41 -2.21 -27.61 15.39
CA THR A 41 -3.53 -27.30 14.86
C THR A 41 -4.08 -26.01 15.46
N TYR A 42 -4.73 -25.18 14.61
CA TYR A 42 -5.22 -23.85 14.97
C TYR A 42 -6.72 -23.71 14.70
N ASP A 43 -7.38 -22.89 15.51
CA ASP A 43 -8.77 -22.49 15.28
C ASP A 43 -8.87 -21.43 14.17
N ALA A 44 -7.84 -20.57 14.06
CA ALA A 44 -7.73 -19.61 12.97
C ALA A 44 -6.26 -19.48 12.50
N ILE A 45 -6.06 -19.39 11.18
CA ILE A 45 -4.76 -19.08 10.57
C ILE A 45 -4.93 -17.79 9.77
N VAL A 46 -4.27 -16.72 10.22
CA VAL A 46 -4.24 -15.41 9.55
C VAL A 46 -3.00 -15.35 8.68
N VAL A 47 -3.17 -15.26 7.38
CA VAL A 47 -2.07 -15.18 6.41
C VAL A 47 -1.79 -13.73 6.07
N GLY A 48 -0.67 -13.20 6.53
CA GLY A 48 -0.23 -11.82 6.42
C GLY A 48 -0.44 -11.04 7.73
N GLY A 49 0.64 -10.47 8.26
CA GLY A 49 0.67 -9.59 9.44
C GLY A 49 0.62 -8.10 9.08
N GLY A 50 0.11 -7.75 7.88
CA GLY A 50 -0.05 -6.37 7.40
C GLY A 50 -1.15 -5.61 8.12
N ALA A 51 -1.58 -4.48 7.52
CA ALA A 51 -2.58 -3.59 8.13
C ALA A 51 -3.85 -4.32 8.61
N ALA A 52 -4.46 -5.08 7.72
CA ALA A 52 -5.70 -5.80 8.03
C ALA A 52 -5.46 -7.02 8.93
N GLY A 53 -4.41 -7.80 8.63
CA GLY A 53 -4.10 -9.01 9.40
C GLY A 53 -3.76 -8.72 10.85
N ALA A 54 -3.04 -7.64 11.14
CA ALA A 54 -2.74 -7.20 12.50
C ALA A 54 -4.02 -6.87 13.30
N ILE A 55 -4.99 -6.16 12.68
CA ILE A 55 -6.28 -5.84 13.29
C ILE A 55 -7.09 -7.11 13.54
N VAL A 56 -7.18 -7.98 12.52
CA VAL A 56 -7.94 -9.24 12.63
C VAL A 56 -7.35 -10.14 13.71
N ALA A 57 -6.03 -10.38 13.68
CA ALA A 57 -5.36 -11.24 14.66
C ALA A 57 -5.54 -10.72 16.08
N ALA A 58 -5.39 -9.39 16.28
CA ALA A 58 -5.58 -8.78 17.60
C ALA A 58 -7.01 -8.99 18.12
N LYS A 59 -8.02 -8.73 17.29
CA LYS A 59 -9.43 -8.87 17.72
C LYS A 59 -9.84 -10.32 17.93
N LEU A 60 -9.38 -11.24 17.10
CA LEU A 60 -9.63 -12.68 17.30
C LEU A 60 -8.95 -13.19 18.57
N ALA A 61 -7.69 -12.78 18.84
CA ALA A 61 -6.99 -13.17 20.06
C ALA A 61 -7.70 -12.65 21.32
N GLN A 62 -8.18 -11.39 21.28
CA GLN A 62 -8.97 -10.82 22.37
C GLN A 62 -10.31 -11.55 22.58
N ALA A 63 -11.03 -11.85 21.50
CA ALA A 63 -12.30 -12.59 21.58
C ALA A 63 -12.12 -14.03 22.04
N GLY A 64 -11.05 -14.69 21.62
CA GLY A 64 -10.72 -16.07 22.02
C GLY A 64 -10.21 -16.20 23.45
N ALA A 65 -9.78 -15.09 24.08
CA ALA A 65 -9.36 -15.00 25.48
C ALA A 65 -8.41 -16.14 25.94
N GLY A 66 -7.52 -16.58 25.04
CA GLY A 66 -6.58 -17.68 25.29
C GLY A 66 -7.15 -19.09 25.10
N ALA A 67 -8.48 -19.25 24.96
CA ALA A 67 -9.11 -20.55 24.72
C ALA A 67 -8.99 -21.05 23.28
N LYS A 68 -8.75 -20.12 22.35
CA LYS A 68 -8.57 -20.40 20.92
C LYS A 68 -7.11 -20.26 20.52
N ARG A 69 -6.65 -21.12 19.62
CA ARG A 69 -5.31 -21.03 19.03
C ARG A 69 -5.37 -20.32 17.69
N ILE A 70 -4.70 -19.18 17.61
CA ILE A 70 -4.64 -18.33 16.42
C ILE A 70 -3.18 -18.22 15.98
N LEU A 71 -2.92 -18.51 14.72
CA LEU A 71 -1.60 -18.36 14.11
C LEU A 71 -1.61 -17.20 13.12
N VAL A 72 -0.64 -16.30 13.22
CA VAL A 72 -0.30 -15.36 12.14
C VAL A 72 0.88 -15.92 11.36
N VAL A 73 0.74 -16.07 10.04
CA VAL A 73 1.82 -16.47 9.13
C VAL A 73 2.24 -15.24 8.33
N GLU A 74 3.47 -14.73 8.59
CA GLU A 74 3.98 -13.52 7.98
C GLU A 74 5.29 -13.78 7.22
N ALA A 75 5.35 -13.34 5.96
CA ALA A 75 6.47 -13.58 5.06
C ALA A 75 7.76 -12.85 5.49
N GLY A 76 7.60 -11.69 6.12
CA GLY A 76 8.72 -10.91 6.65
C GLY A 76 8.90 -11.05 8.16
N GLY A 77 9.76 -10.19 8.70
CA GLY A 77 10.07 -10.14 10.12
C GLY A 77 9.42 -8.97 10.86
N PRO A 78 9.79 -8.78 12.14
CA PRO A 78 9.45 -7.58 12.89
C PRO A 78 10.02 -6.33 12.21
N THR A 79 9.23 -5.26 12.18
CA THR A 79 9.60 -3.98 11.55
C THR A 79 9.85 -2.88 12.58
N THR A 80 8.89 -2.64 13.47
CA THR A 80 8.99 -1.63 14.51
C THR A 80 9.84 -2.09 15.70
N ALA A 81 10.44 -1.15 16.40
CA ALA A 81 11.25 -1.46 17.59
C ALA A 81 10.43 -2.15 18.69
N SER A 82 9.15 -1.80 18.84
CA SER A 82 8.23 -2.40 19.82
C SER A 82 7.99 -3.89 19.59
N LEU A 83 8.12 -4.37 18.35
CA LEU A 83 8.00 -5.78 18.00
C LEU A 83 9.34 -6.50 17.84
N GLY A 84 10.44 -5.85 18.21
CA GLY A 84 11.78 -6.42 18.10
C GLY A 84 12.45 -6.21 16.73
N GLY A 85 12.00 -5.23 15.95
CA GLY A 85 12.66 -4.82 14.72
C GLY A 85 14.08 -4.34 14.95
N THR A 86 14.99 -4.62 14.01
CA THR A 86 16.42 -4.35 14.11
C THR A 86 16.97 -3.43 13.02
N ALA A 87 16.13 -2.91 12.14
CA ALA A 87 16.53 -1.96 11.10
C ALA A 87 16.76 -0.55 11.68
N TYR A 88 17.80 -0.42 12.49
CA TYR A 88 18.11 0.85 13.17
C TYR A 88 18.63 1.89 12.19
N PRO A 89 18.19 3.17 12.30
CA PRO A 89 18.71 4.24 11.45
C PRO A 89 20.23 4.41 11.62
N ALA A 90 20.94 4.58 10.51
CA ALA A 90 22.42 4.76 10.55
C ALA A 90 22.87 6.00 11.33
N TRP A 91 21.99 7.01 11.46
CA TRP A 91 22.23 8.24 12.20
C TRP A 91 21.87 8.15 13.70
N ALA A 92 21.22 7.05 14.13
CA ALA A 92 20.90 6.87 15.54
C ALA A 92 22.18 6.56 16.34
N PRO A 93 22.30 7.07 17.59
CA PRO A 93 23.44 6.79 18.43
C PRO A 93 23.66 5.29 18.64
N PRO A 94 24.92 4.84 18.74
CA PRO A 94 25.23 3.46 19.04
C PRO A 94 24.50 2.98 20.32
N GLY A 95 23.88 1.81 20.24
CA GLY A 95 23.14 1.23 21.37
C GLY A 95 21.69 1.65 21.50
N ARG A 96 21.20 2.63 20.75
CA ARG A 96 19.77 2.97 20.71
C ARG A 96 18.99 1.86 20.01
N ARG A 97 17.99 1.29 20.70
CA ARG A 97 17.21 0.12 20.23
C ARG A 97 15.69 0.32 20.27
N ASP A 98 15.25 1.50 20.71
CA ASP A 98 13.82 1.85 20.83
C ASP A 98 13.24 2.47 19.55
N LEU A 99 14.00 2.48 18.43
CA LEU A 99 13.68 3.16 17.21
C LEU A 99 14.24 2.40 15.99
N THR A 100 13.39 2.08 15.03
CA THR A 100 13.80 1.59 13.70
C THR A 100 13.52 2.65 12.62
N ILE A 101 14.00 2.43 11.39
CA ILE A 101 13.69 3.31 10.25
C ILE A 101 12.18 3.36 9.98
N PHE A 102 11.43 2.35 10.39
CA PHE A 102 9.98 2.27 10.21
C PHE A 102 9.20 3.05 11.27
N ASP A 103 9.81 3.34 12.42
CA ASP A 103 9.20 4.16 13.47
C ASP A 103 9.29 5.66 13.16
N VAL A 104 10.25 6.08 12.32
CA VAL A 104 10.57 7.49 12.05
C VAL A 104 9.79 8.00 10.84
N PRO A 105 8.85 8.94 10.98
CA PRO A 105 8.12 9.51 9.85
C PRO A 105 9.03 10.07 8.75
N GLY A 106 10.06 10.84 9.11
CA GLY A 106 11.01 11.43 8.18
C GLY A 106 11.87 10.44 7.39
N SER A 107 11.93 9.17 7.81
CA SER A 107 12.62 8.14 7.02
C SER A 107 11.88 7.72 5.75
N TYR A 108 10.61 8.02 5.62
CA TYR A 108 9.78 7.57 4.49
C TYR A 108 10.38 7.87 3.12
N SER A 109 10.91 9.08 2.89
CA SER A 109 11.51 9.48 1.62
C SER A 109 12.67 8.58 1.17
N GLN A 110 13.23 7.82 2.10
CA GLN A 110 14.38 6.96 1.88
C GLN A 110 14.05 5.47 1.96
N LEU A 111 12.88 5.09 2.53
CA LEU A 111 12.53 3.68 2.73
C LEU A 111 12.57 2.86 1.44
N ALA A 112 12.15 3.44 0.31
CA ALA A 112 12.19 2.77 -0.98
C ALA A 112 13.62 2.58 -1.53
N TRP A 113 14.61 3.33 -1.03
CA TRP A 113 15.94 3.45 -1.63
C TRP A 113 17.09 3.08 -0.68
N THR A 114 16.80 2.87 0.61
CA THR A 114 17.83 2.48 1.58
C THR A 114 18.08 0.98 1.55
N PRO A 115 19.34 0.51 1.56
CA PRO A 115 19.67 -0.90 1.70
C PRO A 115 19.06 -1.56 2.95
N LEU A 116 18.86 -0.79 4.03
CA LEU A 116 18.23 -1.31 5.26
C LEU A 116 16.76 -1.71 5.05
N ALA A 117 16.04 -1.07 4.14
CA ALA A 117 14.64 -1.39 3.85
C ALA A 117 14.50 -2.43 2.75
N ALA A 118 15.52 -2.66 1.92
CA ALA A 118 15.46 -3.60 0.79
C ALA A 118 14.99 -5.00 1.19
N PRO A 119 15.45 -5.61 2.31
CA PRO A 119 14.98 -6.92 2.75
C PRO A 119 13.49 -6.98 3.14
N TYR A 120 12.87 -5.82 3.38
CA TYR A 120 11.46 -5.69 3.74
C TYR A 120 10.56 -5.32 2.55
N GLN A 121 11.11 -5.32 1.34
CA GLN A 121 10.37 -5.08 0.11
C GLN A 121 10.11 -6.39 -0.61
N LEU A 122 8.88 -6.57 -1.08
CA LEU A 122 8.50 -7.75 -1.85
C LEU A 122 9.18 -7.71 -3.22
N ALA A 123 10.06 -8.66 -3.48
CA ALA A 123 10.80 -8.76 -4.73
C ALA A 123 10.00 -9.42 -5.87
N GLU A 124 8.85 -10.01 -5.58
CA GLU A 124 8.07 -10.86 -6.47
C GLU A 124 7.07 -10.10 -7.34
N THR A 125 7.18 -8.77 -7.37
CA THR A 125 6.37 -7.92 -8.24
C THR A 125 7.28 -6.96 -9.00
N ALA A 126 7.16 -6.92 -10.31
CA ALA A 126 8.07 -6.12 -11.15
C ALA A 126 7.89 -4.60 -11.00
N PHE A 127 6.83 -4.11 -10.35
CA PHE A 127 6.41 -2.72 -10.45
C PHE A 127 6.09 -2.01 -9.14
N THR A 128 6.17 -2.66 -7.98
CA THR A 128 5.61 -2.09 -6.76
C THR A 128 6.48 -2.33 -5.54
N PHE A 129 6.68 -1.28 -4.75
CA PHE A 129 7.20 -1.40 -3.40
C PHE A 129 6.09 -1.91 -2.47
N GLN A 130 5.99 -3.22 -2.31
CA GLN A 130 5.12 -3.85 -1.33
C GLN A 130 5.95 -4.17 -0.09
N GLY A 131 5.48 -3.74 1.08
CA GLY A 131 6.15 -4.05 2.34
C GLY A 131 5.86 -5.48 2.77
N ILE A 132 6.90 -6.24 3.11
CA ILE A 132 6.81 -7.52 3.83
C ILE A 132 7.31 -7.34 5.26
N GLY A 133 6.61 -7.91 6.22
CA GLY A 133 6.88 -7.79 7.64
C GLY A 133 5.65 -7.36 8.43
N LEU A 134 5.75 -7.44 9.73
CA LEU A 134 4.66 -7.03 10.61
C LEU A 134 4.33 -5.54 10.41
N GLY A 135 3.08 -5.24 10.08
CA GLY A 135 2.60 -3.92 9.67
C GLY A 135 2.46 -3.75 8.17
N GLY A 136 3.12 -4.57 7.34
CA GLY A 136 3.01 -4.53 5.88
C GLY A 136 3.22 -3.13 5.32
N ASN A 137 2.41 -2.73 4.34
CA ASN A 137 2.53 -1.39 3.74
C ASN A 137 2.33 -0.22 4.71
N CYS A 138 1.72 -0.42 5.90
CA CYS A 138 1.56 0.65 6.88
C CYS A 138 2.88 1.12 7.51
N VAL A 139 3.95 0.33 7.44
CA VAL A 139 5.28 0.76 7.89
C VAL A 139 6.10 1.41 6.78
N PHE A 140 5.64 1.32 5.53
CA PHE A 140 6.29 1.91 4.34
C PHE A 140 5.55 3.13 3.77
N ASN A 141 4.27 3.30 4.05
CA ASN A 141 3.44 4.36 3.44
C ASN A 141 3.69 5.75 4.03
N GLY A 142 3.06 6.77 3.42
CA GLY A 142 3.08 8.16 3.89
C GLY A 142 2.20 8.45 5.11
N MET A 143 1.67 7.45 5.80
CA MET A 143 0.82 7.54 6.99
C MET A 143 -0.49 8.30 6.80
N LEU A 144 -0.84 8.71 5.59
CA LEU A 144 -2.04 9.49 5.30
C LEU A 144 -3.29 8.75 5.74
N PHE A 145 -4.15 9.45 6.48
CA PHE A 145 -5.44 8.95 6.89
C PHE A 145 -6.54 9.87 6.36
N GLN A 146 -7.34 9.34 5.45
CA GLN A 146 -8.49 10.03 4.89
C GLN A 146 -9.73 9.17 5.05
N THR A 147 -10.88 9.83 5.16
CA THR A 147 -12.18 9.17 5.15
C THR A 147 -12.89 9.46 3.84
N ASN A 148 -13.34 8.42 3.17
CA ASN A 148 -14.07 8.55 1.93
C ASN A 148 -15.39 9.29 2.10
N PRO A 149 -15.87 9.98 1.07
CA PRO A 149 -17.25 10.43 1.02
C PRO A 149 -18.23 9.25 1.16
N PRO A 150 -19.28 9.34 1.98
CA PRO A 150 -20.26 8.26 2.20
C PRO A 150 -20.81 7.62 0.92
N ARG A 151 -21.03 8.44 -0.11
CA ARG A 151 -21.59 7.99 -1.40
C ARG A 151 -20.78 6.93 -2.13
N ILE A 152 -19.45 6.82 -1.88
CA ILE A 152 -18.62 5.75 -2.45
C ILE A 152 -19.12 4.39 -1.97
N PHE A 153 -19.41 4.29 -0.68
CA PHE A 153 -19.92 3.05 -0.08
C PHE A 153 -21.36 2.75 -0.50
N GLU A 154 -22.20 3.79 -0.62
CA GLU A 154 -23.60 3.63 -1.01
C GLU A 154 -23.78 3.16 -2.46
N ARG A 155 -22.83 3.51 -3.36
CA ARG A 155 -22.93 3.17 -4.78
C ARG A 155 -22.40 1.80 -5.14
N HIS A 156 -21.32 1.40 -4.53
CA HIS A 156 -20.50 0.29 -5.03
C HIS A 156 -20.38 -0.87 -4.06
N TRP A 157 -20.79 -0.67 -2.81
CA TRP A 157 -20.58 -1.67 -1.77
C TRP A 157 -21.86 -2.42 -1.46
N PRO A 158 -21.78 -3.73 -1.20
CA PRO A 158 -22.96 -4.55 -0.92
C PRO A 158 -23.65 -4.13 0.38
N ALA A 159 -24.90 -4.58 0.55
CA ALA A 159 -25.65 -4.37 1.79
C ALA A 159 -24.87 -4.88 3.00
N GLY A 160 -24.94 -4.14 4.11
CA GLY A 160 -24.15 -4.41 5.32
C GLY A 160 -22.70 -3.91 5.25
N TRP A 161 -22.28 -3.25 4.18
CA TRP A 161 -20.95 -2.64 4.02
C TRP A 161 -21.03 -1.19 3.52
N GLN A 162 -22.19 -0.58 3.65
CA GLN A 162 -22.41 0.82 3.31
C GLN A 162 -21.87 1.75 4.39
N TRP A 163 -21.96 3.06 4.17
CA TRP A 163 -21.38 4.04 5.09
C TRP A 163 -21.92 3.89 6.54
N ALA A 164 -23.23 3.71 6.70
CA ALA A 164 -23.84 3.53 8.02
C ALA A 164 -23.25 2.34 8.79
N ASP A 165 -22.84 1.30 8.07
CA ASP A 165 -22.22 0.10 8.65
C ASP A 165 -20.75 0.30 8.97
N LEU A 166 -20.03 1.13 8.19
CA LEU A 166 -18.58 1.32 8.31
C LEU A 166 -18.20 2.50 9.19
N ALA A 167 -19.04 3.53 9.31
CA ALA A 167 -18.74 4.74 10.08
C ALA A 167 -18.32 4.45 11.55
N PRO A 168 -18.98 3.55 12.31
CA PRO A 168 -18.54 3.21 13.67
C PRO A 168 -17.15 2.58 13.70
N HIS A 169 -16.74 1.89 12.63
CA HIS A 169 -15.42 1.26 12.51
C HIS A 169 -14.35 2.29 12.17
N PHE A 170 -14.64 3.27 11.30
CA PHE A 170 -13.76 4.42 11.10
C PHE A 170 -13.53 5.19 12.40
N ASP A 171 -14.58 5.41 13.20
CA ASP A 171 -14.45 6.08 14.49
C ASP A 171 -13.59 5.28 15.48
N ARG A 172 -13.78 3.98 15.57
CA ARG A 172 -12.98 3.09 16.42
C ARG A 172 -11.52 3.07 16.00
N VAL A 173 -11.25 3.03 14.69
CA VAL A 173 -9.89 3.11 14.15
C VAL A 173 -9.22 4.41 14.57
N ARG A 174 -9.91 5.56 14.42
CA ARG A 174 -9.39 6.88 14.86
C ARG A 174 -9.17 6.98 16.36
N GLN A 175 -9.99 6.32 17.17
CA GLN A 175 -9.82 6.28 18.64
C GLN A 175 -8.59 5.47 19.06
N ARG A 176 -8.27 4.40 18.33
CA ARG A 176 -7.12 3.54 18.61
C ARG A 176 -5.81 4.05 18.05
N MET A 177 -5.87 4.78 16.96
CA MET A 177 -4.71 5.32 16.26
C MET A 177 -4.86 6.83 16.13
N PRO A 178 -4.05 7.63 16.86
CA PRO A 178 -4.14 9.08 16.78
C PRO A 178 -3.94 9.59 15.37
N VAL A 179 -4.90 10.37 14.89
CA VAL A 179 -4.87 11.03 13.58
C VAL A 179 -4.68 12.52 13.80
N THR A 180 -3.63 13.09 13.21
CA THR A 180 -3.23 14.49 13.44
C THR A 180 -2.67 15.13 12.18
N SER A 181 -2.85 16.45 12.05
CA SER A 181 -2.17 17.27 11.03
C SER A 181 -0.85 17.87 11.55
N THR A 182 -0.55 17.69 12.84
CA THR A 182 0.68 18.17 13.50
C THR A 182 1.35 17.04 14.28
N PRO A 183 2.03 16.10 13.60
CA PRO A 183 2.60 14.90 14.23
C PRO A 183 3.81 15.18 15.12
N SER A 184 4.45 16.34 14.97
CA SER A 184 5.56 16.79 15.84
C SER A 184 5.03 17.06 17.24
N THR A 185 5.75 16.60 18.28
CA THR A 185 5.31 16.70 19.70
C THR A 185 5.21 18.14 20.21
N ASP A 186 5.85 19.09 19.54
CA ASP A 186 5.72 20.54 19.83
C ASP A 186 4.50 21.18 19.19
N GLY A 187 3.67 20.40 18.45
CA GLY A 187 2.48 20.89 17.76
C GLY A 187 2.78 21.76 16.54
N VAL A 188 4.03 21.86 16.10
CA VAL A 188 4.43 22.68 14.95
C VAL A 188 4.37 21.84 13.68
N ALA A 189 3.59 22.29 12.69
CA ALA A 189 3.63 21.71 11.35
C ALA A 189 4.94 22.09 10.64
N GLN A 190 5.61 21.11 10.07
CA GLN A 190 6.91 21.27 9.43
C GLN A 190 6.78 21.37 7.92
N ASN A 191 7.74 22.04 7.25
CA ASN A 191 7.88 22.08 5.79
C ASN A 191 6.63 22.59 5.04
N THR A 192 5.85 23.51 5.62
CA THR A 192 4.54 23.94 5.13
C THR A 192 4.56 24.82 3.89
N GLY A 193 5.74 25.32 3.48
CA GLY A 193 5.90 26.31 2.43
C GLY A 193 5.07 26.08 1.16
N PRO A 194 5.06 24.89 0.53
CA PRO A 194 4.21 24.67 -0.63
C PRO A 194 2.72 24.83 -0.36
N ALA A 195 2.24 24.42 0.83
CA ALA A 195 0.85 24.64 1.23
C ALA A 195 0.56 26.12 1.41
N ASP A 196 1.45 26.84 2.08
CA ASP A 196 1.31 28.29 2.35
C ASP A 196 1.32 29.11 1.05
N ILE A 197 2.00 28.62 -0.01
CA ILE A 197 2.00 29.21 -1.35
C ILE A 197 0.70 28.89 -2.12
N VAL A 198 0.24 27.65 -2.08
CA VAL A 198 -0.80 27.17 -3.00
C VAL A 198 -2.22 27.25 -2.42
N HIS A 199 -2.41 27.12 -1.10
CA HIS A 199 -3.75 27.21 -0.47
C HIS A 199 -4.48 28.52 -0.76
N PRO A 200 -3.82 29.71 -0.77
CA PRO A 200 -4.49 30.94 -1.21
C PRO A 200 -5.07 30.86 -2.62
N LEU A 201 -4.39 30.17 -3.55
CA LEU A 201 -4.89 29.96 -4.91
C LEU A 201 -6.12 29.03 -4.92
N TYR A 202 -6.10 27.97 -4.10
CA TYR A 202 -7.25 27.07 -3.94
C TYR A 202 -8.48 27.81 -3.43
N ALA A 203 -8.32 28.69 -2.45
CA ALA A 203 -9.39 29.51 -1.91
C ALA A 203 -10.03 30.41 -2.97
N THR A 204 -9.28 30.90 -4.00
CA THR A 204 -9.84 31.69 -5.11
C THR A 204 -10.81 30.91 -5.98
N GLN A 205 -10.83 29.57 -5.89
CA GLN A 205 -11.80 28.71 -6.61
C GLN A 205 -13.09 28.49 -5.81
N GLY A 206 -13.23 29.09 -4.63
CA GLY A 206 -14.32 28.79 -3.71
C GLY A 206 -14.16 27.44 -2.99
N TRP A 207 -12.99 26.83 -3.08
CA TRP A 207 -12.69 25.60 -2.35
C TRP A 207 -12.44 25.91 -0.87
N THR A 208 -12.74 24.97 0.01
CA THR A 208 -12.73 25.19 1.45
C THR A 208 -11.69 24.31 2.15
N GLU A 209 -11.08 24.86 3.20
CA GLU A 209 -10.25 24.06 4.09
C GLU A 209 -11.12 23.11 4.91
N ALA A 210 -10.73 21.83 4.99
CA ALA A 210 -11.52 20.79 5.64
C ALA A 210 -10.63 19.76 6.36
N ASP A 211 -11.20 19.13 7.39
CA ASP A 211 -10.60 17.92 8.00
C ASP A 211 -10.88 16.69 7.12
N THR A 212 -9.93 16.36 6.24
CA THR A 212 -10.04 15.21 5.34
C THR A 212 -9.90 13.84 6.04
N SER A 213 -9.57 13.82 7.32
CA SER A 213 -9.65 12.60 8.14
C SER A 213 -11.09 12.19 8.48
N ARG A 214 -12.05 13.07 8.21
CA ARG A 214 -13.49 12.88 8.35
C ARG A 214 -14.18 12.98 7.00
N PRO A 215 -15.42 12.52 6.85
CA PRO A 215 -16.18 12.75 5.63
C PRO A 215 -16.24 14.22 5.30
N PHE A 216 -15.85 14.61 4.10
CA PHE A 216 -15.86 15.99 3.64
C PHE A 216 -16.84 16.19 2.46
N GLY A 217 -17.20 17.45 2.21
CA GLY A 217 -18.22 17.80 1.23
C GLY A 217 -17.80 17.53 -0.21
N ALA A 218 -18.80 17.54 -1.11
CA ALA A 218 -18.63 17.23 -2.53
C ALA A 218 -17.99 18.36 -3.37
N GLN A 219 -17.79 19.55 -2.81
CA GLN A 219 -17.02 20.64 -3.45
C GLN A 219 -15.53 20.48 -3.14
N GLY A 220 -14.66 21.17 -3.86
CA GLY A 220 -13.23 21.12 -3.63
C GLY A 220 -12.89 21.35 -2.16
N ALA A 221 -12.17 20.41 -1.56
CA ALA A 221 -11.72 20.47 -0.18
C ALA A 221 -10.20 20.35 -0.14
N TYR A 222 -9.54 21.26 0.57
CA TYR A 222 -8.10 21.18 0.78
C TYR A 222 -7.76 21.17 2.27
N SER A 223 -6.62 20.61 2.60
CA SER A 223 -6.13 20.55 3.97
C SER A 223 -4.61 20.39 4.04
N ARG A 224 -4.05 20.62 5.21
CA ARG A 224 -2.81 19.93 5.59
C ARG A 224 -3.14 18.45 5.75
N PRO A 225 -2.20 17.54 5.41
CA PRO A 225 -2.48 16.11 5.49
C PRO A 225 -2.70 15.68 6.94
N TYR A 226 -3.70 14.85 7.13
CA TYR A 226 -3.90 14.11 8.37
C TYR A 226 -3.15 12.79 8.29
N VAL A 227 -2.34 12.50 9.28
CA VAL A 227 -1.48 11.31 9.33
C VAL A 227 -1.70 10.54 10.62
N VAL A 228 -1.47 9.23 10.56
CA VAL A 228 -1.48 8.36 11.75
C VAL A 228 -0.12 8.43 12.40
N ALA A 229 -0.01 9.21 13.47
CA ALA A 229 1.23 9.43 14.20
C ALA A 229 0.98 9.65 15.70
N GLN A 230 1.91 9.20 16.52
CA GLN A 230 1.86 9.38 17.98
C GLN A 230 3.25 9.67 18.53
N ASN A 231 3.37 10.69 19.37
CA ASN A 231 4.62 11.05 20.02
C ASN A 231 5.80 11.26 19.02
N GLY A 232 5.52 11.87 17.87
CA GLY A 232 6.50 12.09 16.82
C GLY A 232 6.91 10.82 16.06
N ARG A 233 6.26 9.70 16.29
CA ARG A 233 6.53 8.41 15.63
C ARG A 233 5.37 8.00 14.73
N ARG A 234 5.66 7.17 13.75
CA ARG A 234 4.64 6.49 12.96
C ARG A 234 3.75 5.67 13.89
N ALA A 235 2.44 5.80 13.71
CA ALA A 235 1.45 4.91 14.30
C ALA A 235 0.72 4.14 13.20
N GLY A 236 -0.07 3.15 13.60
CA GLY A 236 -0.80 2.30 12.66
C GLY A 236 -1.40 1.08 13.32
N PRO A 237 -1.78 0.05 12.55
CA PRO A 237 -2.38 -1.18 13.10
C PRO A 237 -1.51 -1.90 14.13
N ILE A 238 -0.19 -1.73 14.04
CA ILE A 238 0.73 -2.30 15.05
C ILE A 238 0.48 -1.63 16.39
N SER A 239 0.70 -0.33 16.51
CA SER A 239 0.55 0.39 17.79
C SER A 239 -0.91 0.47 18.26
N GLY A 240 -1.87 0.57 17.33
CA GLY A 240 -3.29 0.71 17.66
C GLY A 240 -4.00 -0.57 18.07
N TYR A 241 -3.53 -1.71 17.59
CA TYR A 241 -4.20 -3.00 17.80
C TYR A 241 -3.25 -4.12 18.24
N PHE A 242 -2.16 -4.34 17.49
CA PHE A 242 -1.37 -5.55 17.62
C PHE A 242 -0.52 -5.57 18.89
N GLU A 243 0.04 -4.44 19.29
CA GLU A 243 0.81 -4.33 20.55
C GLU A 243 -0.01 -4.67 21.78
N ALA A 244 -1.34 -4.49 21.74
CA ALA A 244 -2.22 -4.87 22.85
C ALA A 244 -2.28 -6.39 23.08
N VAL A 245 -1.96 -7.19 22.06
CA VAL A 245 -1.92 -8.66 22.11
C VAL A 245 -0.50 -9.22 21.97
N VAL A 246 0.49 -8.35 21.78
CA VAL A 246 1.93 -8.68 21.70
C VAL A 246 2.72 -7.69 22.57
N PRO A 247 2.37 -7.55 23.87
CA PRO A 247 3.02 -6.59 24.74
C PRO A 247 4.52 -6.91 24.89
N GLY A 248 5.38 -5.91 24.60
CA GLY A 248 6.83 -6.08 24.66
C GLY A 248 7.38 -7.13 23.69
N GLY A 249 6.68 -7.39 22.58
CA GLY A 249 7.07 -8.38 21.59
C GLY A 249 6.67 -9.82 21.92
N VAL A 250 5.96 -10.06 23.03
CA VAL A 250 5.52 -11.40 23.46
C VAL A 250 4.02 -11.58 23.22
N PRO A 251 3.59 -12.54 22.40
CA PRO A 251 2.16 -12.80 22.17
C PRO A 251 1.43 -13.25 23.44
N VAL A 252 0.17 -12.80 23.59
CA VAL A 252 -0.72 -13.31 24.63
C VAL A 252 -1.06 -14.79 24.42
N ALA A 253 -1.55 -15.46 25.47
CA ALA A 253 -1.97 -16.86 25.38
C ALA A 253 -2.96 -17.09 24.23
N GLY A 254 -2.73 -18.15 23.46
CA GLY A 254 -3.55 -18.50 22.28
C GLY A 254 -3.16 -17.80 20.97
N LEU A 255 -2.31 -16.79 20.99
CA LEU A 255 -1.77 -16.16 19.79
C LEU A 255 -0.34 -16.63 19.52
N GLU A 256 -0.10 -17.09 18.32
CA GLU A 256 1.23 -17.45 17.82
C GLU A 256 1.55 -16.63 16.57
N ILE A 257 2.81 -16.25 16.39
CA ILE A 257 3.27 -15.47 15.23
C ILE A 257 4.45 -16.21 14.60
N LEU A 258 4.27 -16.62 13.35
CA LEU A 258 5.30 -17.27 12.54
C LEU A 258 5.80 -16.26 11.51
N THR A 259 6.91 -15.60 11.84
CA THR A 259 7.61 -14.66 10.94
C THR A 259 8.56 -15.38 10.01
N TYR A 260 8.97 -14.70 8.94
CA TYR A 260 9.81 -15.23 7.87
C TYR A 260 9.21 -16.48 7.21
N ALA A 261 7.88 -16.59 7.23
CA ALA A 261 7.12 -17.70 6.70
C ALA A 261 6.18 -17.23 5.60
N LYS A 262 6.54 -17.51 4.35
CA LYS A 262 5.76 -17.18 3.17
C LYS A 262 4.75 -18.29 2.91
N ALA A 263 3.46 -17.98 3.00
CA ALA A 263 2.40 -18.90 2.58
C ALA A 263 2.47 -19.16 1.07
N THR A 264 2.47 -20.43 0.69
CA THR A 264 2.65 -20.86 -0.71
C THR A 264 1.41 -21.53 -1.29
N ARG A 265 0.61 -22.20 -0.45
CA ARG A 265 -0.59 -22.93 -0.89
C ARG A 265 -1.56 -23.16 0.26
N ILE A 266 -2.83 -23.27 -0.07
CA ILE A 266 -3.89 -23.80 0.81
C ILE A 266 -4.24 -25.21 0.33
N ASP A 267 -4.23 -26.18 1.25
CA ASP A 267 -4.70 -27.52 0.99
C ASP A 267 -6.20 -27.61 1.25
N PHE A 268 -6.95 -28.08 0.30
CA PHE A 268 -8.39 -28.25 0.38
C PHE A 268 -8.79 -29.73 0.42
N ASP A 269 -9.90 -30.04 1.11
CA ASP A 269 -10.59 -31.32 0.96
C ASP A 269 -11.42 -31.34 -0.35
N GLY A 270 -12.00 -32.49 -0.69
CA GLY A 270 -12.85 -32.65 -1.87
C GLY A 270 -14.17 -31.84 -1.84
N LYS A 271 -14.47 -31.14 -0.74
CA LYS A 271 -15.67 -30.30 -0.55
C LYS A 271 -15.35 -28.81 -0.53
N GLY A 272 -14.08 -28.43 -0.74
CA GLY A 272 -13.64 -27.03 -0.72
C GLY A 272 -13.37 -26.47 0.67
N ASN A 273 -13.24 -27.30 1.70
CA ASN A 273 -12.79 -26.82 3.01
C ASN A 273 -11.26 -26.80 3.06
N ALA A 274 -10.69 -25.70 3.52
CA ALA A 274 -9.28 -25.60 3.80
C ALA A 274 -8.92 -26.48 5.00
N LEU A 275 -7.85 -27.26 4.85
CA LEU A 275 -7.30 -28.17 5.87
C LEU A 275 -6.01 -27.60 6.47
N ALA A 276 -5.19 -26.94 5.64
CA ALA A 276 -3.89 -26.41 6.05
C ALA A 276 -3.45 -25.26 5.14
N VAL A 277 -2.53 -24.46 5.65
CA VAL A 277 -1.76 -23.46 4.88
C VAL A 277 -0.31 -23.93 4.83
N ARG A 278 0.19 -24.22 3.63
CA ARG A 278 1.61 -24.53 3.40
C ARG A 278 2.42 -23.24 3.37
N TYR A 279 3.63 -23.29 3.88
CA TYR A 279 4.54 -22.15 3.89
C TYR A 279 5.99 -22.58 3.68
N GLU A 280 6.78 -21.65 3.17
CA GLU A 280 8.24 -21.71 3.14
C GLU A 280 8.80 -20.78 4.21
N ARG A 281 9.66 -21.28 5.05
CA ARG A 281 10.29 -20.51 6.11
C ARG A 281 11.72 -20.16 5.74
N ARG A 282 12.11 -18.92 5.99
CA ARG A 282 13.49 -18.41 5.85
C ARG A 282 14.12 -18.28 7.23
N ALA A 283 15.45 -18.32 7.31
CA ALA A 283 16.15 -18.04 8.57
C ALA A 283 16.16 -16.54 8.92
N GLY A 284 15.90 -15.70 7.93
CA GLY A 284 15.81 -14.23 8.05
C GLY A 284 15.50 -13.61 6.69
N LEU A 285 15.43 -12.29 6.63
CA LEU A 285 15.11 -11.55 5.38
C LEU A 285 16.23 -11.64 4.33
N ASP A 286 17.48 -11.80 4.76
CA ASP A 286 18.64 -11.77 3.85
C ASP A 286 18.88 -13.11 3.11
N GLN A 287 18.07 -14.12 3.38
CA GLN A 287 18.22 -15.42 2.75
C GLN A 287 17.35 -15.56 1.51
N ALA A 288 18.01 -15.79 0.37
CA ALA A 288 17.36 -15.95 -0.92
C ALA A 288 16.57 -17.26 -1.06
N LEU A 289 16.97 -18.31 -0.31
CA LEU A 289 16.35 -19.63 -0.39
C LEU A 289 15.59 -19.96 0.91
N PRO A 290 14.48 -20.69 0.83
CA PRO A 290 13.79 -21.18 2.01
C PRO A 290 14.68 -22.15 2.79
N ALA A 291 14.72 -21.99 4.13
CA ALA A 291 15.46 -22.88 5.02
C ALA A 291 14.68 -24.15 5.35
N ALA A 292 13.35 -24.07 5.34
CA ALA A 292 12.45 -25.19 5.62
C ALA A 292 11.07 -24.94 4.98
N ALA A 293 10.37 -26.03 4.68
CA ALA A 293 8.95 -26.00 4.33
C ALA A 293 8.11 -26.53 5.51
N GLY A 294 6.86 -26.08 5.62
CA GLY A 294 5.95 -26.52 6.65
C GLY A 294 4.48 -26.32 6.27
N ALA A 295 3.59 -26.78 7.14
CA ALA A 295 2.17 -26.54 7.01
C ALA A 295 1.53 -26.28 8.37
N ALA A 296 0.77 -25.18 8.47
CA ALA A 296 -0.11 -24.90 9.59
C ALA A 296 -1.47 -25.56 9.33
N ARG A 297 -1.94 -26.41 10.24
CA ARG A 297 -3.18 -27.18 10.09
C ARG A 297 -4.33 -26.54 10.84
N LEU A 298 -5.51 -26.62 10.26
CA LEU A 298 -6.74 -26.21 10.93
C LEU A 298 -7.31 -27.35 11.80
N ARG A 299 -7.90 -26.97 12.91
CA ARG A 299 -8.84 -27.80 13.64
C ARG A 299 -10.14 -27.97 12.84
N ALA A 300 -10.90 -28.99 13.14
CA ALA A 300 -12.26 -29.12 12.62
C ALA A 300 -13.08 -27.86 12.99
N GLY A 301 -13.72 -27.26 12.00
CA GLY A 301 -14.45 -26.00 12.17
C GLY A 301 -13.57 -24.73 12.20
N GLY A 302 -12.26 -24.85 12.02
CA GLY A 302 -11.36 -23.69 11.95
C GLY A 302 -11.45 -22.92 10.62
N ILE A 303 -10.78 -21.74 10.57
CA ILE A 303 -10.83 -20.81 9.44
C ILE A 303 -9.43 -20.38 9.00
N VAL A 304 -9.23 -20.19 7.69
CA VAL A 304 -8.12 -19.43 7.12
C VAL A 304 -8.60 -18.02 6.82
N VAL A 305 -7.88 -17.00 7.30
CA VAL A 305 -8.15 -15.60 6.98
C VAL A 305 -7.00 -15.05 6.14
N LEU A 306 -7.27 -14.73 4.89
CA LEU A 306 -6.28 -14.17 3.98
C LEU A 306 -6.22 -12.65 4.15
N ALA A 307 -5.05 -12.15 4.49
CA ALA A 307 -4.75 -10.73 4.72
C ALA A 307 -3.37 -10.34 4.12
N ALA A 308 -2.96 -11.04 3.05
CA ALA A 308 -1.66 -10.85 2.40
C ALA A 308 -1.63 -9.70 1.37
N GLY A 309 -2.70 -8.93 1.27
CA GLY A 309 -2.84 -7.76 0.40
C GLY A 309 -3.36 -8.10 -1.00
N ALA A 310 -3.69 -7.04 -1.75
CA ALA A 310 -4.42 -7.14 -3.01
C ALA A 310 -3.71 -7.94 -4.12
N LEU A 311 -2.42 -8.16 -4.00
CA LEU A 311 -1.63 -8.94 -4.96
C LEU A 311 -1.41 -10.37 -4.48
N MET A 312 -1.04 -10.55 -3.21
CA MET A 312 -0.60 -11.86 -2.70
C MET A 312 -1.76 -12.73 -2.21
N THR A 313 -2.86 -12.15 -1.74
CA THR A 313 -4.08 -12.90 -1.41
C THR A 313 -4.67 -13.62 -2.63
N PRO A 314 -4.97 -12.95 -3.76
CA PRO A 314 -5.44 -13.65 -4.95
C PRO A 314 -4.39 -14.60 -5.53
N ARG A 315 -3.09 -14.26 -5.49
CA ARG A 315 -2.03 -15.18 -5.90
C ARG A 315 -2.12 -16.50 -5.13
N LEU A 316 -2.25 -16.44 -3.80
CA LEU A 316 -2.36 -17.65 -2.98
C LEU A 316 -3.60 -18.47 -3.34
N LEU A 317 -4.75 -17.83 -3.56
CA LEU A 317 -5.98 -18.50 -4.02
C LEU A 317 -5.79 -19.17 -5.38
N LEU A 318 -5.25 -18.46 -6.36
CA LEU A 318 -5.01 -18.94 -7.72
C LEU A 318 -4.04 -20.15 -7.73
N LEU A 319 -2.93 -20.06 -6.99
CA LEU A 319 -1.98 -21.16 -6.83
C LEU A 319 -2.58 -22.35 -6.09
N SER A 320 -3.62 -22.12 -5.26
CA SER A 320 -4.34 -23.17 -4.53
C SER A 320 -5.51 -23.77 -5.31
N GLY A 321 -5.70 -23.38 -6.58
CA GLY A 321 -6.72 -23.92 -7.46
C GLY A 321 -8.09 -23.24 -7.33
N VAL A 322 -8.16 -22.03 -6.75
CA VAL A 322 -9.38 -21.20 -6.67
C VAL A 322 -9.24 -20.04 -7.63
N GLY A 323 -10.06 -19.98 -8.67
CA GLY A 323 -9.96 -18.91 -9.67
C GLY A 323 -10.99 -19.02 -10.79
N PRO A 324 -10.94 -18.13 -11.79
CA PRO A 324 -11.88 -18.06 -12.89
C PRO A 324 -11.61 -19.19 -13.90
N ARG A 325 -12.45 -20.21 -13.86
CA ARG A 325 -12.32 -21.35 -14.76
C ARG A 325 -12.41 -20.93 -16.22
N GLY A 326 -11.50 -21.43 -17.04
CA GLY A 326 -11.37 -21.09 -18.46
C GLY A 326 -10.47 -19.87 -18.75
N ARG A 327 -9.94 -19.19 -17.71
CA ARG A 327 -8.99 -18.09 -17.86
C ARG A 327 -7.57 -18.44 -17.41
N GLU A 328 -7.25 -19.71 -17.25
CA GLU A 328 -5.95 -20.17 -16.75
C GLU A 328 -4.78 -19.67 -17.62
N ARG A 329 -4.95 -19.66 -18.95
CA ARG A 329 -3.90 -19.17 -19.88
C ARG A 329 -3.64 -17.67 -19.78
N GLU A 330 -4.64 -16.90 -19.40
CA GLU A 330 -4.49 -15.46 -19.16
C GLU A 330 -3.77 -15.19 -17.85
N ILE A 331 -4.12 -15.92 -16.80
CA ILE A 331 -3.54 -15.78 -15.47
C ILE A 331 -2.15 -16.38 -15.40
N PHE A 332 -1.90 -17.50 -16.09
CA PHE A 332 -0.62 -18.21 -16.14
C PHE A 332 -0.06 -18.21 -17.58
N PRO A 333 0.38 -17.06 -18.10
CA PRO A 333 0.82 -16.97 -19.48
C PRO A 333 2.01 -17.89 -19.76
N GLY A 334 1.90 -18.64 -20.87
CA GLY A 334 2.94 -19.59 -21.27
C GLY A 334 3.03 -20.88 -20.43
N GLN A 335 2.11 -21.09 -19.49
CA GLN A 335 2.08 -22.29 -18.65
C GLN A 335 0.89 -23.18 -19.01
N ASP A 336 1.11 -24.50 -18.99
CA ASP A 336 0.02 -25.47 -19.11
C ASP A 336 -0.48 -25.83 -17.71
N ARG A 337 -1.59 -25.25 -17.32
CA ARG A 337 -2.22 -25.45 -16.00
C ARG A 337 -3.55 -26.17 -16.16
N MET A 338 -3.84 -27.06 -15.22
CA MET A 338 -5.17 -27.66 -15.10
C MET A 338 -6.24 -26.59 -14.78
N PRO A 339 -7.48 -26.80 -15.22
CA PRO A 339 -8.58 -25.91 -14.83
C PRO A 339 -8.67 -25.74 -13.30
N PHE A 340 -9.05 -24.56 -12.87
CA PHE A 340 -9.27 -24.29 -11.45
C PHE A 340 -10.26 -25.28 -10.84
N ALA A 341 -9.88 -25.91 -9.74
CA ALA A 341 -10.73 -26.90 -9.06
C ALA A 341 -11.98 -26.24 -8.46
N ILE A 342 -11.82 -25.04 -7.91
CA ILE A 342 -12.91 -24.22 -7.37
C ILE A 342 -13.08 -23.02 -8.30
N ASP A 343 -14.25 -22.97 -8.97
CA ASP A 343 -14.56 -21.86 -9.87
C ASP A 343 -14.98 -20.61 -9.09
N ASN A 344 -14.24 -19.54 -9.29
CA ASN A 344 -14.60 -18.23 -8.76
C ASN A 344 -14.15 -17.14 -9.75
N PRO A 345 -15.08 -16.58 -10.54
CA PRO A 345 -14.76 -15.70 -11.67
C PRO A 345 -14.19 -14.32 -11.26
N ARG A 346 -14.19 -14.00 -9.97
CA ARG A 346 -13.74 -12.71 -9.47
C ARG A 346 -12.32 -12.73 -8.88
N ILE A 347 -11.76 -13.91 -8.61
CA ILE A 347 -10.42 -14.00 -8.02
C ILE A 347 -9.35 -13.66 -9.06
N GLY A 348 -8.47 -12.72 -8.70
CA GLY A 348 -7.40 -12.23 -9.59
C GLY A 348 -7.88 -11.32 -10.71
N THR A 349 -9.18 -10.98 -10.77
CA THR A 349 -9.75 -10.10 -11.79
C THR A 349 -10.22 -8.79 -11.15
N GLY A 350 -10.26 -7.71 -11.95
CA GLY A 350 -10.74 -6.43 -11.43
C GLY A 350 -9.72 -5.63 -10.62
N LEU A 351 -8.44 -5.95 -10.76
CA LEU A 351 -7.35 -5.18 -10.15
C LEU A 351 -7.44 -3.72 -10.55
N PHE A 352 -7.39 -2.84 -9.57
CA PHE A 352 -7.24 -1.40 -9.76
C PHE A 352 -6.08 -0.86 -8.91
N ASP A 353 -5.59 0.31 -9.30
CA ASP A 353 -4.72 1.18 -8.51
C ASP A 353 -5.11 2.63 -8.81
N HIS A 354 -4.83 3.57 -7.93
CA HIS A 354 -4.85 4.98 -8.28
C HIS A 354 -3.65 5.28 -9.18
N VAL A 355 -3.90 5.95 -10.30
CA VAL A 355 -2.82 6.43 -11.16
C VAL A 355 -2.52 7.88 -10.82
N LEU A 356 -1.25 8.24 -10.79
CA LEU A 356 -0.84 9.62 -10.61
C LEU A 356 0.15 10.07 -11.68
N THR A 357 0.19 11.38 -11.90
CA THR A 357 1.23 12.07 -12.64
C THR A 357 1.85 13.16 -11.78
N MET A 358 3.02 13.64 -12.16
CA MET A 358 3.78 14.59 -11.37
C MET A 358 4.10 15.84 -12.19
N LEU A 359 3.98 16.99 -11.56
CA LEU A 359 4.56 18.25 -12.01
C LEU A 359 5.55 18.74 -10.95
N ALA A 360 6.59 19.47 -11.32
CA ALA A 360 7.42 20.17 -10.35
C ALA A 360 7.46 21.66 -10.65
N TYR A 361 7.39 22.44 -9.60
CA TYR A 361 7.39 23.88 -9.61
C TYR A 361 8.56 24.43 -8.82
N ASP A 362 9.23 25.44 -9.36
CA ASP A 362 10.16 26.30 -8.65
C ASP A 362 9.44 27.58 -8.24
N TYR A 363 9.68 28.04 -7.02
CA TYR A 363 9.01 29.22 -6.48
C TYR A 363 9.96 30.38 -6.27
N GLY A 364 9.77 31.47 -7.03
CA GLY A 364 10.58 32.69 -6.97
C GLY A 364 10.03 33.79 -6.05
N GLY A 365 8.90 33.56 -5.36
CA GLY A 365 8.20 34.59 -4.61
C GLY A 365 8.70 34.81 -3.18
N PRO A 366 8.03 35.71 -2.41
CA PRO A 366 8.48 36.16 -1.11
C PRO A 366 8.20 35.17 0.03
N THR A 367 7.25 34.24 -0.12
CA THR A 367 6.94 33.28 0.96
C THR A 367 8.16 32.44 1.28
N PRO A 368 8.60 32.39 2.55
CA PRO A 368 9.74 31.59 2.94
C PRO A 368 9.48 30.10 2.65
N TYR A 369 10.30 29.53 1.77
CA TYR A 369 10.23 28.11 1.45
C TYR A 369 11.62 27.61 1.06
N ARG A 370 12.00 26.47 1.61
CA ARG A 370 13.15 25.69 1.20
C ARG A 370 12.82 24.21 1.34
N ALA A 371 13.05 23.44 0.29
CA ALA A 371 12.91 21.99 0.32
C ALA A 371 13.83 21.38 1.38
N TYR A 372 13.29 20.48 2.19
CA TYR A 372 14.03 19.82 3.26
C TYR A 372 14.59 18.49 2.76
N ASP A 373 15.91 18.35 2.82
CA ASP A 373 16.56 17.10 2.45
C ASP A 373 16.70 16.18 3.66
N TYR A 374 15.80 15.21 3.78
CA TYR A 374 15.82 14.22 4.85
C TYR A 374 17.06 13.29 4.83
N ALA A 375 17.81 13.25 3.71
CA ALA A 375 19.01 12.43 3.56
C ALA A 375 20.30 13.12 4.01
N ASP A 376 20.29 14.44 4.13
CA ASP A 376 21.46 15.18 4.59
C ASP A 376 21.55 15.18 6.13
N TYR A 377 21.93 14.04 6.68
CA TYR A 377 22.04 13.88 8.14
C TYR A 377 23.07 14.80 8.79
N ALA A 378 24.08 15.20 8.04
CA ALA A 378 25.12 16.11 8.56
C ALA A 378 24.56 17.54 8.71
N ALA A 379 23.88 18.06 7.69
CA ALA A 379 23.22 19.36 7.76
C ALA A 379 22.07 19.36 8.79
N ASN A 380 21.40 18.23 8.96
CA ASN A 380 20.23 18.07 9.83
C ASN A 380 20.58 17.57 11.24
N ALA A 381 21.84 17.59 11.66
CA ALA A 381 22.27 17.03 12.96
C ALA A 381 21.51 17.62 14.16
N GLY A 382 21.20 18.92 14.12
CA GLY A 382 20.40 19.60 15.15
C GLY A 382 18.94 19.08 15.20
N ASP A 383 18.31 18.90 14.04
CA ASP A 383 16.94 18.36 13.93
C ASP A 383 16.87 16.89 14.35
N LEU A 384 17.87 16.10 14.01
CA LEU A 384 17.99 14.71 14.46
C LEU A 384 18.13 14.64 15.98
N ALA A 385 19.00 15.47 16.58
CA ALA A 385 19.16 15.54 18.04
C ALA A 385 17.83 15.93 18.74
N ARG A 386 17.13 16.92 18.20
CA ARG A 386 15.81 17.36 18.67
C ARG A 386 14.79 16.24 18.58
N TYR A 387 14.73 15.54 17.44
CA TYR A 387 13.83 14.41 17.24
C TYR A 387 14.11 13.28 18.24
N LEU A 388 15.38 12.92 18.41
CA LEU A 388 15.80 11.88 19.36
C LEU A 388 15.48 12.24 20.83
N ALA A 389 15.52 13.53 21.18
CA ALA A 389 15.24 13.99 22.53
C ALA A 389 13.74 14.07 22.85
N SER A 390 12.92 14.46 21.89
CA SER A 390 11.52 14.83 22.16
C SER A 390 10.49 14.34 21.14
N GLY A 391 10.87 13.75 20.02
CA GLY A 391 9.95 13.41 18.95
C GLY A 391 9.42 14.65 18.22
N SER A 392 10.15 15.77 18.21
CA SER A 392 9.74 16.99 17.55
C SER A 392 10.64 17.37 16.36
N GLY A 393 10.15 18.29 15.53
CA GLY A 393 10.87 18.78 14.35
C GLY A 393 10.57 18.00 13.07
N PRO A 394 11.35 18.27 11.99
CA PRO A 394 11.05 17.74 10.66
C PRO A 394 10.99 16.22 10.59
N TYR A 395 11.80 15.49 11.34
CA TYR A 395 11.80 14.02 11.33
C TYR A 395 10.55 13.38 11.97
N ALA A 396 9.78 14.16 12.75
CA ALA A 396 8.48 13.72 13.27
C ALA A 396 7.36 13.82 12.23
N GLN A 397 7.61 14.51 11.12
CA GLN A 397 6.65 14.69 10.04
C GLN A 397 7.25 14.23 8.72
N TYR A 398 6.45 13.55 7.92
CA TYR A 398 6.76 13.32 6.53
C TYR A 398 5.65 13.85 5.63
N GLN A 399 6.02 14.11 4.42
CA GLN A 399 5.30 14.59 3.26
C GLN A 399 4.13 13.68 2.83
N PRO A 400 3.07 14.15 2.26
CA PRO A 400 2.85 15.46 1.66
C PRO A 400 2.50 16.58 2.67
N VAL A 401 2.58 17.84 2.23
CA VAL A 401 2.26 19.01 3.06
C VAL A 401 0.91 19.63 2.74
N SER A 402 0.29 19.25 1.63
CA SER A 402 -1.02 19.72 1.19
C SER A 402 -1.75 18.60 0.47
N ILE A 403 -3.03 18.51 0.71
CA ILE A 403 -3.99 17.64 0.02
C ILE A 403 -5.11 18.53 -0.51
N LEU A 404 -5.49 18.33 -1.76
CA LEU A 404 -6.67 18.92 -2.38
C LEU A 404 -7.48 17.82 -3.05
N ASN A 405 -8.74 17.67 -2.65
CA ASN A 405 -9.68 16.76 -3.30
C ASN A 405 -10.69 17.58 -4.10
N VAL A 406 -10.78 17.33 -5.38
CA VAL A 406 -11.68 18.05 -6.29
C VAL A 406 -12.53 17.11 -7.12
N ARG A 407 -13.69 17.62 -7.55
CA ARG A 407 -14.52 16.98 -8.56
C ARG A 407 -14.18 17.54 -9.93
N ALA A 408 -14.06 16.67 -10.91
CA ALA A 408 -13.91 17.05 -12.31
C ALA A 408 -15.20 16.87 -13.11
N GLY A 409 -16.23 16.21 -12.58
CA GLY A 409 -17.49 15.99 -13.28
C GLY A 409 -18.50 15.13 -12.54
N SER A 410 -18.16 14.60 -11.37
CA SER A 410 -19.03 13.73 -10.59
C SER A 410 -19.49 14.40 -9.27
N ASP A 411 -20.29 13.71 -8.46
CA ASP A 411 -20.71 14.17 -7.14
C ASP A 411 -19.81 13.66 -6.00
N THR A 412 -18.71 12.97 -6.37
CA THR A 412 -17.63 12.55 -5.48
C THR A 412 -16.31 13.10 -5.98
N PRO A 413 -15.27 13.25 -5.17
CA PRO A 413 -13.95 13.63 -5.65
C PRO A 413 -13.45 12.59 -6.65
N ASP A 414 -13.01 13.06 -7.82
CA ASP A 414 -12.43 12.23 -8.88
C ASP A 414 -10.91 12.33 -8.88
N VAL A 415 -10.38 13.42 -8.31
CA VAL A 415 -8.98 13.79 -8.37
C VAL A 415 -8.50 14.27 -7.02
N GLU A 416 -7.31 13.87 -6.66
CA GLU A 416 -6.55 14.43 -5.55
C GLU A 416 -5.26 15.05 -6.06
N VAL A 417 -4.95 16.25 -5.57
CA VAL A 417 -3.63 16.86 -5.74
C VAL A 417 -2.94 16.89 -4.40
N PHE A 418 -1.75 16.33 -4.31
CA PHE A 418 -0.93 16.45 -3.11
C PHE A 418 0.44 17.06 -3.41
N LEU A 419 0.90 17.92 -2.52
CA LEU A 419 2.16 18.65 -2.67
C LEU A 419 3.24 18.04 -1.79
N ASN A 420 4.37 17.71 -2.41
CA ASN A 420 5.59 17.31 -1.74
C ASN A 420 6.63 18.42 -1.80
N PRO A 421 7.19 18.85 -0.66
CA PRO A 421 8.25 19.88 -0.64
C PRO A 421 9.61 19.38 -1.10
N ASN A 422 9.72 18.13 -1.53
CA ASN A 422 10.92 17.61 -2.16
C ASN A 422 10.70 17.68 -3.69
N GLY A 423 11.59 18.32 -4.41
CA GLY A 423 11.48 18.45 -5.86
C GLY A 423 11.44 17.09 -6.60
N ALA A 424 11.23 17.15 -7.91
CA ALA A 424 11.21 15.99 -8.80
C ALA A 424 12.56 15.28 -8.83
N GLY A 425 12.78 14.37 -7.94
CA GLY A 425 14.00 13.60 -7.80
C GLY A 425 14.79 13.93 -6.52
N ALA A 426 15.95 13.31 -6.39
CA ALA A 426 16.84 13.57 -5.27
C ALA A 426 17.37 15.02 -5.32
N PRO A 427 17.68 15.64 -4.19
CA PRO A 427 18.43 16.89 -4.15
C PRO A 427 19.65 16.82 -5.08
N GLY A 428 19.84 17.85 -5.89
CA GLY A 428 20.89 17.88 -6.91
C GLY A 428 20.55 17.26 -8.25
N GLY A 429 19.32 16.77 -8.45
CA GLY A 429 18.81 16.34 -9.76
C GLY A 429 18.64 17.53 -10.74
N PRO A 430 18.52 17.28 -12.05
CA PRO A 430 18.54 18.33 -13.07
C PRO A 430 17.37 19.32 -12.99
N TYR A 431 16.31 18.97 -12.28
CA TYR A 431 15.11 19.80 -12.10
C TYR A 431 14.91 20.27 -10.66
N TRP A 432 15.92 20.10 -9.80
CA TRP A 432 15.83 20.45 -8.38
C TRP A 432 16.53 21.76 -8.08
N THR A 433 15.85 22.61 -7.34
CA THR A 433 16.43 23.77 -6.63
C THR A 433 15.99 23.68 -5.17
N PRO A 434 16.61 24.44 -4.25
CA PRO A 434 16.14 24.50 -2.86
C PRO A 434 14.71 25.04 -2.70
N ARG A 435 14.09 25.56 -3.76
CA ARG A 435 12.73 26.11 -3.76
C ARG A 435 11.77 25.32 -4.66
N THR A 436 12.15 24.12 -5.05
CA THR A 436 11.32 23.25 -5.88
C THR A 436 10.42 22.37 -5.01
N PHE A 437 9.15 22.25 -5.38
CA PHE A 437 8.22 21.26 -4.85
C PHE A 437 7.51 20.50 -5.97
N CYS A 438 7.01 19.31 -5.66
CA CYS A 438 6.19 18.53 -6.58
C CYS A 438 4.71 18.68 -6.29
N ALA A 439 3.91 18.73 -7.36
CA ALA A 439 2.48 18.53 -7.33
C ALA A 439 2.18 17.20 -8.02
N PHE A 440 1.62 16.26 -7.27
CA PHE A 440 1.13 14.99 -7.78
C PHE A 440 -0.37 15.10 -8.01
N VAL A 441 -0.82 14.73 -9.20
CA VAL A 441 -2.24 14.67 -9.56
C VAL A 441 -2.62 13.21 -9.67
N MET A 442 -3.54 12.76 -8.83
CA MET A 442 -3.96 11.37 -8.68
C MET A 442 -5.44 11.20 -9.03
N LEU A 443 -5.76 10.23 -9.88
CA LEU A 443 -7.14 9.81 -10.10
C LEU A 443 -7.60 8.92 -8.94
N LEU A 444 -8.74 9.26 -8.35
CA LEU A 444 -9.28 8.56 -7.18
C LEU A 444 -10.26 7.43 -7.55
N ASP A 445 -10.92 7.52 -8.69
CA ASP A 445 -11.83 6.47 -9.17
C ASP A 445 -11.54 6.12 -10.62
N PRO A 446 -10.36 5.52 -10.92
CA PRO A 446 -10.04 5.08 -12.25
C PRO A 446 -11.02 4.00 -12.71
N LYS A 447 -11.38 4.01 -14.00
CA LYS A 447 -12.26 3.02 -14.62
C LYS A 447 -11.52 1.78 -15.09
N ALA A 448 -10.27 1.96 -15.49
CA ALA A 448 -9.44 0.87 -15.98
C ALA A 448 -9.26 -0.22 -14.91
N ARG A 449 -9.38 -1.47 -15.35
CA ARG A 449 -9.18 -2.67 -14.53
C ARG A 449 -8.22 -3.62 -15.23
N SER A 450 -7.50 -4.41 -14.44
CA SER A 450 -6.57 -5.41 -14.96
C SER A 450 -6.81 -6.78 -14.33
N VAL A 451 -6.10 -7.77 -14.85
CA VAL A 451 -6.09 -9.15 -14.37
C VAL A 451 -4.70 -9.47 -13.86
N LEU A 452 -4.61 -10.13 -12.73
CA LEU A 452 -3.32 -10.63 -12.23
C LEU A 452 -2.78 -11.70 -13.15
N THR A 453 -1.48 -11.64 -13.41
CA THR A 453 -0.74 -12.71 -14.08
C THR A 453 0.28 -13.31 -13.13
N ILE A 454 0.56 -14.59 -13.29
CA ILE A 454 1.53 -15.34 -12.47
C ILE A 454 2.49 -16.01 -13.42
N ASP A 455 3.78 -15.68 -13.32
CA ASP A 455 4.82 -16.28 -14.15
C ASP A 455 5.23 -17.70 -13.69
N ALA A 456 6.17 -18.31 -14.39
CA ALA A 456 6.65 -19.66 -14.07
C ALA A 456 7.44 -19.76 -12.75
N MET A 457 7.83 -18.63 -12.18
CA MET A 457 8.48 -18.52 -10.87
C MET A 457 7.50 -18.11 -9.78
N ASP A 458 6.19 -18.13 -10.09
CA ASP A 458 5.12 -17.68 -9.23
C ASP A 458 5.17 -16.18 -8.87
N ASN A 459 5.89 -15.35 -9.62
CA ASN A 459 5.84 -13.90 -9.43
C ASN A 459 4.54 -13.32 -9.99
N VAL A 460 4.06 -12.29 -9.30
CA VAL A 460 2.83 -11.59 -9.69
C VAL A 460 3.15 -10.48 -10.68
N GLY A 461 2.40 -10.43 -11.76
CA GLY A 461 2.37 -9.34 -12.71
C GLY A 461 0.94 -8.92 -13.04
N HIS A 462 0.83 -7.93 -13.89
CA HIS A 462 -0.43 -7.54 -14.54
C HIS A 462 -0.14 -6.77 -15.83
N PRO A 463 -1.02 -6.82 -16.83
CA PRO A 463 -0.96 -5.89 -17.94
C PRO A 463 -1.04 -4.44 -17.45
N PRO A 464 -0.51 -3.46 -18.19
CA PRO A 464 -0.63 -2.05 -17.83
C PRO A 464 -2.10 -1.67 -17.60
N LEU A 465 -2.37 -1.00 -16.47
CA LEU A 465 -3.74 -0.62 -16.08
C LEU A 465 -4.33 0.46 -16.99
N TYR A 466 -3.52 1.38 -17.47
CA TYR A 466 -3.98 2.62 -18.10
C TYR A 466 -3.51 2.69 -19.55
N LEU A 467 -4.01 1.78 -20.37
CA LEU A 467 -3.75 1.81 -21.80
C LEU A 467 -4.69 2.83 -22.46
N PRO A 468 -4.16 3.89 -23.10
CA PRO A 468 -4.98 4.89 -23.80
C PRO A 468 -5.83 4.28 -24.91
N ASP A 469 -5.47 3.09 -25.38
CA ASP A 469 -6.13 2.37 -26.48
C ASP A 469 -7.41 1.64 -26.06
N THR A 470 -7.65 1.52 -24.74
CA THR A 470 -8.92 0.99 -24.24
C THR A 470 -9.92 2.12 -23.95
N ALA A 471 -11.22 1.85 -24.02
CA ALA A 471 -12.25 2.86 -23.73
C ALA A 471 -12.10 3.45 -22.32
N ASP A 472 -11.89 2.59 -21.31
CA ASP A 472 -11.74 3.00 -19.92
C ASP A 472 -10.41 3.73 -19.67
N GLY A 473 -9.30 3.22 -20.18
CA GLY A 473 -8.00 3.87 -20.06
C GLY A 473 -7.94 5.21 -20.82
N ASN A 474 -8.67 5.33 -21.93
CA ASN A 474 -8.83 6.58 -22.66
C ASN A 474 -9.63 7.62 -21.86
N ALA A 475 -10.70 7.19 -21.16
CA ALA A 475 -11.48 8.07 -20.30
C ALA A 475 -10.65 8.53 -19.09
N ASP A 476 -9.89 7.63 -18.45
CA ASP A 476 -8.99 7.96 -17.35
C ASP A 476 -7.89 8.94 -17.77
N ALA A 477 -7.30 8.71 -18.97
CA ALA A 477 -6.30 9.61 -19.54
C ALA A 477 -6.87 11.01 -19.88
N ALA A 478 -8.12 11.08 -20.34
CA ALA A 478 -8.79 12.36 -20.62
C ALA A 478 -9.03 13.14 -19.32
N LEU A 479 -9.52 12.46 -18.27
CA LEU A 479 -9.76 13.07 -16.96
C LEU A 479 -8.44 13.55 -16.33
N MET A 480 -7.38 12.74 -16.38
CA MET A 480 -6.05 13.13 -15.90
C MET A 480 -5.52 14.35 -16.65
N ALA A 481 -5.61 14.37 -17.98
CA ALA A 481 -5.14 15.47 -18.80
C ALA A 481 -5.88 16.78 -18.47
N GLN A 482 -7.21 16.73 -18.32
CA GLN A 482 -8.00 17.88 -17.94
C GLN A 482 -7.61 18.39 -16.54
N SER A 483 -7.44 17.49 -15.58
CA SER A 483 -7.09 17.84 -14.20
C SER A 483 -5.69 18.47 -14.11
N VAL A 484 -4.73 17.96 -14.86
CA VAL A 484 -3.38 18.55 -14.96
C VAL A 484 -3.43 19.92 -15.62
N PHE A 485 -4.21 20.05 -16.70
CA PHE A 485 -4.40 21.32 -17.41
C PHE A 485 -5.00 22.39 -16.51
N ASP A 486 -6.06 22.05 -15.76
CA ASP A 486 -6.73 22.97 -14.83
C ASP A 486 -5.80 23.38 -13.67
N LEU A 487 -5.02 22.44 -13.14
CA LEU A 487 -4.02 22.73 -12.11
C LEU A 487 -2.92 23.66 -12.64
N ILE A 488 -2.40 23.44 -13.83
CA ILE A 488 -1.41 24.32 -14.46
C ILE A 488 -1.98 25.73 -14.60
N ALA A 489 -3.21 25.86 -15.12
CA ALA A 489 -3.89 27.15 -15.28
C ALA A 489 -4.12 27.87 -13.95
N LEU A 490 -4.45 27.12 -12.90
CA LEU A 490 -4.61 27.67 -11.56
C LEU A 490 -3.29 28.18 -10.98
N LEU A 491 -2.24 27.37 -11.02
CA LEU A 491 -0.95 27.74 -10.44
C LEU A 491 -0.25 28.85 -11.23
N ALA A 492 -0.49 28.96 -12.53
CA ALA A 492 0.01 30.05 -13.37
C ALA A 492 -0.53 31.44 -12.97
N ARG A 493 -1.55 31.54 -12.09
CA ARG A 493 -2.03 32.81 -11.55
C ARG A 493 -1.04 33.46 -10.59
N ASP A 494 -0.14 32.68 -9.99
CA ASP A 494 1.01 33.23 -9.28
C ASP A 494 2.23 33.24 -10.20
N PRO A 495 2.68 34.40 -10.68
CA PRO A 495 3.82 34.50 -11.61
C PRO A 495 5.16 34.07 -10.98
N ALA A 496 5.21 33.91 -9.66
CA ALA A 496 6.36 33.38 -8.97
C ALA A 496 6.50 31.84 -9.06
N LEU A 497 5.45 31.15 -9.51
CA LEU A 497 5.46 29.71 -9.76
C LEU A 497 5.87 29.41 -11.19
N ARG A 498 6.92 28.65 -11.37
CA ARG A 498 7.44 28.23 -12.67
C ARG A 498 7.54 26.72 -12.77
N ILE A 499 6.95 26.13 -13.81
CA ILE A 499 7.09 24.69 -14.07
C ILE A 499 8.56 24.39 -14.41
N VAL A 500 9.16 23.46 -13.69
CA VAL A 500 10.53 22.97 -13.95
C VAL A 500 10.55 21.52 -14.42
N PHE A 501 9.47 20.77 -14.15
CA PHE A 501 9.22 19.45 -14.71
C PHE A 501 7.76 19.36 -15.13
N GLY A 502 7.49 19.10 -16.40
CA GLY A 502 6.17 19.08 -17.02
C GLY A 502 6.11 19.82 -18.35
N PRO A 503 4.93 19.99 -18.94
CA PRO A 503 4.75 20.72 -20.20
C PRO A 503 5.33 22.13 -20.13
N GLY A 504 6.05 22.55 -21.20
CA GLY A 504 6.65 23.88 -21.30
C GLY A 504 7.94 24.07 -20.49
N SER A 505 8.41 23.06 -19.81
CA SER A 505 9.68 23.10 -19.08
C SER A 505 10.83 22.50 -19.87
N ALA A 506 12.04 22.55 -19.32
CA ALA A 506 13.22 21.91 -19.91
C ALA A 506 13.06 20.38 -20.07
N SER A 507 12.18 19.74 -19.28
CA SER A 507 11.89 18.31 -19.41
C SER A 507 11.03 17.99 -20.63
N HIS A 508 10.11 18.89 -21.01
CA HIS A 508 9.17 18.73 -22.13
C HIS A 508 9.00 20.05 -22.91
N PRO A 509 10.06 20.57 -23.55
CA PRO A 509 10.06 21.92 -24.13
C PRO A 509 9.15 22.06 -25.34
N HIS A 510 8.74 20.95 -25.95
CA HIS A 510 7.87 20.90 -27.12
C HIS A 510 6.38 20.84 -26.80
N LEU A 511 6.02 20.61 -25.53
CA LEU A 511 4.63 20.54 -25.08
C LEU A 511 4.22 21.87 -24.46
N ARG A 512 3.10 22.41 -24.89
CA ARG A 512 2.58 23.69 -24.39
C ARG A 512 1.66 23.46 -23.19
N PRO A 513 1.92 24.14 -22.06
CA PRO A 513 1.14 23.95 -20.83
C PRO A 513 -0.31 24.50 -20.93
N ASP A 514 -0.56 25.41 -21.87
CA ASP A 514 -1.85 26.04 -22.17
C ASP A 514 -2.64 25.35 -23.29
N VAL A 515 -2.20 24.18 -23.74
CA VAL A 515 -2.85 23.38 -24.78
C VAL A 515 -3.18 22.00 -24.27
N LEU A 516 -4.47 21.70 -24.09
CA LEU A 516 -4.95 20.44 -23.52
C LEU A 516 -4.43 19.20 -24.27
N ALA A 517 -4.30 19.25 -25.59
CA ALA A 517 -3.76 18.14 -26.38
C ALA A 517 -2.30 17.84 -26.04
N ASP A 518 -1.49 18.87 -25.80
CA ASP A 518 -0.09 18.74 -25.42
C ASP A 518 0.03 18.20 -23.97
N VAL A 519 -0.85 18.66 -23.06
CA VAL A 519 -0.95 18.11 -21.69
C VAL A 519 -1.40 16.66 -21.73
N ARG A 520 -2.34 16.30 -22.63
CA ARG A 520 -2.72 14.90 -22.82
C ARG A 520 -1.54 14.06 -23.31
N GLN A 521 -0.75 14.56 -24.26
CA GLN A 521 0.48 13.89 -24.70
C GLN A 521 1.48 13.71 -23.55
N TYR A 522 1.58 14.69 -22.64
CA TYR A 522 2.40 14.58 -21.44
C TYR A 522 1.97 13.41 -20.55
N VAL A 523 0.69 13.34 -20.19
CA VAL A 523 0.19 12.30 -19.25
C VAL A 523 0.15 10.91 -19.87
N THR A 524 0.11 10.78 -21.20
CA THR A 524 0.09 9.49 -21.91
C THR A 524 1.44 9.10 -22.51
N GLY A 525 2.38 10.03 -22.57
CA GLY A 525 3.70 9.82 -23.16
C GLY A 525 4.69 9.11 -22.23
N PRO A 526 5.83 8.68 -22.78
CA PRO A 526 6.90 8.08 -21.99
C PRO A 526 7.54 9.10 -21.07
N SER A 527 8.01 8.65 -19.92
CA SER A 527 8.78 9.49 -19.00
C SER A 527 10.16 9.82 -19.62
N PRO A 528 10.60 11.09 -19.61
CA PRO A 528 11.93 11.45 -20.07
C PRO A 528 13.05 10.97 -19.13
N VAL A 529 12.67 10.48 -17.95
CA VAL A 529 13.63 10.04 -16.92
C VAL A 529 14.15 8.62 -17.19
N ASP A 530 13.33 7.75 -17.78
CA ASP A 530 13.69 6.34 -17.98
C ASP A 530 13.30 5.75 -19.34
N ASN A 531 12.59 6.47 -20.19
CA ASN A 531 12.08 6.03 -21.51
C ASN A 531 11.25 4.73 -21.51
N VAL A 532 10.94 4.19 -20.35
CA VAL A 532 10.27 2.88 -20.18
C VAL A 532 8.88 3.06 -19.59
N HIS A 533 8.72 4.05 -18.72
CA HIS A 533 7.45 4.31 -18.04
C HIS A 533 6.79 5.57 -18.61
N PHE A 534 5.48 5.56 -18.65
CA PHE A 534 4.71 6.77 -18.93
C PHE A 534 4.94 7.80 -17.80
N ASN A 535 4.64 9.09 -18.06
CA ASN A 535 4.57 10.10 -16.98
C ASN A 535 3.44 9.79 -15.98
N ARG A 536 3.22 8.51 -15.72
CA ARG A 536 2.25 7.96 -14.79
C ARG A 536 2.97 7.04 -13.81
N LEU A 537 2.69 7.24 -12.54
CA LEU A 537 3.25 6.46 -11.46
C LEU A 537 2.13 5.65 -10.82
N VAL A 538 2.46 4.45 -10.34
CA VAL A 538 1.57 3.64 -9.50
C VAL A 538 1.67 4.14 -8.06
N THR A 539 0.53 4.09 -7.35
CA THR A 539 0.45 4.58 -5.97
C THR A 539 0.61 3.47 -4.93
N ASN A 540 0.56 2.22 -5.36
CA ASN A 540 0.43 1.04 -4.49
C ASN A 540 -0.89 1.01 -3.69
N HIS A 541 -1.95 1.57 -4.25
CA HIS A 541 -3.31 1.54 -3.72
C HIS A 541 -4.11 0.38 -4.34
N TRP A 542 -3.44 -0.75 -4.56
CA TRP A 542 -4.00 -1.94 -5.17
C TRP A 542 -5.24 -2.47 -4.45
N GLY A 543 -6.27 -2.87 -5.22
CA GLY A 543 -7.49 -3.42 -4.68
C GLY A 543 -8.31 -4.21 -5.70
N GLY A 544 -9.45 -4.76 -5.25
CA GLY A 544 -10.50 -5.33 -6.11
C GLY A 544 -10.26 -6.74 -6.64
N THR A 545 -9.27 -7.45 -6.17
CA THR A 545 -8.85 -8.75 -6.72
C THR A 545 -9.52 -9.98 -6.11
N ALA A 546 -10.27 -9.79 -5.02
CA ALA A 546 -11.16 -10.77 -4.39
C ALA A 546 -12.33 -10.02 -3.74
N PRO A 547 -13.17 -9.31 -4.54
CA PRO A 547 -14.09 -8.30 -4.02
C PRO A 547 -15.28 -8.89 -3.26
N LEU A 548 -15.77 -8.12 -2.29
CA LEU A 548 -17.11 -8.31 -1.74
C LEU A 548 -18.16 -8.17 -2.85
N THR A 549 -19.08 -9.11 -2.95
CA THR A 549 -20.14 -9.04 -3.96
C THR A 549 -21.37 -9.83 -3.55
N ASP A 550 -22.55 -9.29 -3.88
CA ASP A 550 -23.81 -10.02 -3.80
C ASP A 550 -24.00 -10.96 -5.01
N GLY A 551 -23.21 -10.75 -6.07
CA GLY A 551 -23.26 -11.54 -7.30
C GLY A 551 -22.46 -12.84 -7.23
N PRO A 552 -22.37 -13.56 -8.36
CA PRO A 552 -21.59 -14.79 -8.46
C PRO A 552 -20.10 -14.54 -8.30
N GLY A 553 -19.42 -15.42 -7.59
CA GLY A 553 -17.98 -15.34 -7.31
C GLY A 553 -17.62 -14.32 -6.23
N GLY A 554 -16.32 -13.99 -6.15
CA GLY A 554 -15.80 -13.08 -5.13
C GLY A 554 -15.95 -13.63 -3.71
N VAL A 555 -16.16 -12.71 -2.78
CA VAL A 555 -16.29 -12.97 -1.34
C VAL A 555 -17.71 -12.63 -0.88
N ASP A 556 -18.28 -13.50 -0.08
CA ASP A 556 -19.62 -13.33 0.48
C ASP A 556 -19.64 -12.23 1.54
N PRO A 557 -20.50 -11.20 1.41
CA PRO A 557 -20.48 -10.05 2.32
C PRO A 557 -20.89 -10.36 3.76
N ALA A 558 -21.74 -11.38 3.97
CA ALA A 558 -22.23 -11.73 5.30
C ALA A 558 -21.23 -12.57 6.09
N THR A 559 -20.41 -13.35 5.42
CA THR A 559 -19.52 -14.35 6.03
C THR A 559 -18.04 -14.08 5.81
N LEU A 560 -17.68 -13.24 4.82
CA LEU A 560 -16.34 -12.99 4.34
C LEU A 560 -15.66 -14.20 3.68
N VAL A 561 -16.38 -15.28 3.49
CA VAL A 561 -15.86 -16.51 2.90
C VAL A 561 -15.80 -16.38 1.37
N VAL A 562 -14.69 -16.81 0.80
CA VAL A 562 -14.50 -16.93 -0.64
C VAL A 562 -15.53 -17.92 -1.19
N ARG A 563 -16.37 -17.48 -2.11
CA ARG A 563 -17.43 -18.34 -2.67
C ARG A 563 -16.83 -19.57 -3.36
N GLY A 564 -17.42 -20.71 -3.08
CA GLY A 564 -16.93 -22.03 -3.50
C GLY A 564 -16.01 -22.70 -2.48
N THR A 565 -15.55 -21.98 -1.45
CA THR A 565 -14.83 -22.56 -0.30
C THR A 565 -15.73 -22.63 0.93
N GLY A 566 -15.36 -23.48 1.90
CA GLY A 566 -16.14 -23.62 3.13
C GLY A 566 -15.69 -22.72 4.28
N ASN A 567 -14.39 -22.41 4.36
CA ASN A 567 -13.77 -21.78 5.52
C ASN A 567 -12.50 -20.95 5.18
N VAL A 568 -12.45 -20.34 3.99
CA VAL A 568 -11.40 -19.38 3.62
C VAL A 568 -12.03 -18.00 3.52
N ALA A 569 -11.69 -17.11 4.42
CA ALA A 569 -12.12 -15.71 4.41
C ALA A 569 -11.02 -14.80 3.85
N VAL A 570 -11.42 -13.63 3.35
CA VAL A 570 -10.51 -12.57 2.90
C VAL A 570 -10.76 -11.31 3.72
N VAL A 571 -9.68 -10.69 4.20
CA VAL A 571 -9.74 -9.40 4.90
C VAL A 571 -8.50 -8.57 4.58
N ASP A 572 -8.48 -7.92 3.44
CA ASP A 572 -7.46 -6.93 3.04
C ASP A 572 -7.96 -6.08 1.85
N ALA A 573 -7.08 -5.36 1.18
CA ALA A 573 -7.45 -4.50 0.06
C ALA A 573 -8.01 -5.26 -1.15
N SER A 574 -7.77 -6.57 -1.29
CA SER A 574 -8.38 -7.37 -2.35
C SER A 574 -9.91 -7.43 -2.23
N LEU A 575 -10.42 -7.25 -0.99
CA LEU A 575 -11.85 -7.27 -0.65
C LEU A 575 -12.63 -6.06 -1.17
N LEU A 576 -11.96 -4.94 -1.47
CA LEU A 576 -12.62 -3.70 -1.88
C LEU A 576 -13.40 -3.91 -3.19
N PRO A 577 -14.72 -3.66 -3.24
CA PRO A 577 -15.52 -3.88 -4.44
C PRO A 577 -15.32 -2.79 -5.50
N SER A 578 -14.82 -1.63 -5.10
CA SER A 578 -14.47 -0.50 -5.97
C SER A 578 -13.23 0.21 -5.47
N SER A 579 -12.65 1.05 -6.31
CA SER A 579 -11.71 2.07 -5.85
C SER A 579 -12.37 2.95 -4.79
N VAL A 580 -11.55 3.59 -3.99
CA VAL A 580 -12.00 4.50 -2.92
C VAL A 580 -11.48 5.91 -3.25
N ALA A 581 -12.33 6.92 -3.05
CA ALA A 581 -12.01 8.31 -3.37
C ALA A 581 -11.11 8.98 -2.30
N ALA A 582 -10.08 8.27 -1.87
CA ALA A 582 -9.10 8.69 -0.85
C ALA A 582 -7.92 7.70 -0.83
N HIS A 583 -6.86 8.01 -0.08
CA HIS A 583 -5.85 7.00 0.26
C HIS A 583 -6.50 5.81 0.99
N PRO A 584 -6.32 4.56 0.54
CA PRO A 584 -7.19 3.44 0.93
C PRO A 584 -6.95 2.92 2.35
N VAL A 585 -5.85 3.30 3.01
CA VAL A 585 -5.43 2.70 4.27
C VAL A 585 -6.47 2.85 5.37
N GLY A 586 -7.10 4.03 5.50
CA GLY A 586 -8.19 4.26 6.46
C GLY A 586 -9.38 3.34 6.23
N THR A 587 -9.76 3.15 4.96
CA THR A 587 -10.84 2.23 4.57
C THR A 587 -10.46 0.78 4.85
N ILE A 588 -9.25 0.36 4.48
CA ILE A 588 -8.77 -1.02 4.75
C ILE A 588 -8.83 -1.34 6.25
N MET A 589 -8.41 -0.39 7.09
CA MET A 589 -8.45 -0.58 8.55
C MET A 589 -9.87 -0.64 9.10
N ALA A 590 -10.78 0.22 8.63
CA ALA A 590 -12.19 0.18 9.04
C ALA A 590 -12.88 -1.12 8.57
N VAL A 591 -12.61 -1.55 7.36
CA VAL A 591 -13.07 -2.84 6.81
C VAL A 591 -12.54 -4.01 7.64
N ALA A 592 -11.25 -4.00 7.98
CA ALA A 592 -10.64 -5.05 8.80
C ALA A 592 -11.22 -5.08 10.23
N ASP A 593 -11.48 -3.92 10.83
CA ASP A 593 -12.11 -3.83 12.15
C ASP A 593 -13.53 -4.42 12.15
N ARG A 594 -14.36 -4.10 11.11
CA ARG A 594 -15.67 -4.70 10.92
C ARG A 594 -15.60 -6.19 10.65
N ALA A 595 -14.75 -6.59 9.72
CA ALA A 595 -14.55 -7.98 9.34
C ALA A 595 -14.16 -8.85 10.54
N ALA A 596 -13.27 -8.36 11.38
CA ALA A 596 -12.88 -9.06 12.60
C ALA A 596 -14.05 -9.26 13.58
N ASP A 597 -14.97 -8.30 13.69
CA ASP A 597 -16.20 -8.48 14.49
C ASP A 597 -17.12 -9.56 13.91
N ILE A 598 -17.22 -9.67 12.59
CA ILE A 598 -18.00 -10.73 11.93
C ILE A 598 -17.36 -12.09 12.18
N LEU A 599 -16.05 -12.20 11.99
CA LEU A 599 -15.29 -13.43 12.16
C LEU A 599 -15.30 -13.91 13.62
N ALA A 600 -15.11 -13.00 14.58
CA ALA A 600 -15.14 -13.32 16.01
C ALA A 600 -16.47 -13.94 16.44
N ARG A 601 -17.60 -13.40 16.00
CA ARG A 601 -18.94 -13.96 16.30
C ARG A 601 -19.17 -15.34 15.73
N ARG A 602 -18.48 -15.72 14.67
CA ARG A 602 -18.72 -16.97 13.93
C ARG A 602 -17.72 -18.06 14.26
N TRP A 603 -16.46 -17.70 14.52
CA TRP A 603 -15.33 -18.63 14.52
C TRP A 603 -14.57 -18.67 15.86
N VAL A 604 -14.81 -17.72 16.74
CA VAL A 604 -14.18 -17.62 18.05
C VAL A 604 -15.23 -17.58 19.16
#